data_4533ad009826a874258d888d883ccbd4
#
_entry.id   4533ad009826a874258d888d883ccbd4
#
_cell.length_a   1.000
_cell.length_b   1.000
_cell.length_c   1.000
_cell.angle_alpha   90.00
_cell.angle_beta   90.00
_cell.angle_gamma   90.00
#
_symmetry.space_group_name_H-M   'P 1'
#
loop_
_entity.id
_entity.type
_entity.pdbx_description
1 polymer ?
#
loop_
_entity_poly.entity_id
_entity_poly.type
_entity_poly.pdbx_seq_one_letter_code
_entity_poly.pdbx_strand_id
1 'polypeptide(L)'
;MNEISNFVLYTTPNGDVNLDILLQDENLWLTQKGISELFGVSKSTVSHHLSNIYSDGELDKLATVRKFRTVQKEGNRAVQRELEYYNLDAIISVGYRANSTKATQFRIWATNTLKEFIIKGFVLDDERLKQGQTVFGQDYFRELLERIRSIRASERRIYQQITDIFAECAIDYDRNSEITKNFYAMVQNKFHFAITGNTAAEIIYHKADADKKQMGLTTWKNAPDGRVLKSDVTVAKNYLQETEIRQLERTVTSYFDYIEGLVERRNTFTMQSLAESINRFLSFNEYDILEGKGSISKKQADEKASQEYEKFNRTQKIVSDFDKQIKQLMAGDKDE
;
A
#
# COMPACT_ATOMS: atom_id res chain seq x y z
N MET A 1 16.87 -25.04 5.43
CA MET A 1 18.29 -24.90 5.02
C MET A 1 18.45 -23.48 4.55
N ASN A 2 19.47 -22.77 5.01
CA ASN A 2 19.74 -21.44 4.54
C ASN A 2 20.34 -21.54 3.13
N GLU A 3 19.57 -21.19 2.10
CA GLU A 3 20.06 -21.22 0.71
C GLU A 3 20.78 -19.93 0.37
N ILE A 4 22.00 -20.04 -0.11
CA ILE A 4 22.72 -18.92 -0.72
C ILE A 4 22.19 -18.80 -2.15
N SER A 5 21.65 -17.64 -2.46
CA SER A 5 21.10 -17.34 -3.78
C SER A 5 21.96 -16.29 -4.47
N ASN A 6 22.18 -16.48 -5.79
CA ASN A 6 22.76 -15.42 -6.61
C ASN A 6 21.69 -14.36 -6.89
N PHE A 7 21.94 -13.15 -6.48
CA PHE A 7 20.97 -12.06 -6.52
C PHE A 7 21.55 -10.80 -7.16
N VAL A 8 20.79 -10.18 -8.06
CA VAL A 8 21.12 -8.87 -8.63
C VAL A 8 20.73 -7.80 -7.61
N LEU A 9 21.71 -7.18 -6.96
CA LEU A 9 21.45 -6.13 -5.99
C LEU A 9 21.04 -4.82 -6.66
N TYR A 10 21.76 -4.45 -7.72
CA TYR A 10 21.44 -3.29 -8.56
C TYR A 10 22.15 -3.40 -9.92
N THR A 11 21.62 -2.67 -10.90
CA THR A 11 22.20 -2.60 -12.25
C THR A 11 22.95 -1.28 -12.43
N THR A 12 24.12 -1.35 -13.06
CA THR A 12 24.93 -0.19 -13.46
C THR A 12 25.03 -0.12 -14.98
N PRO A 13 25.49 1.00 -15.57
CA PRO A 13 25.80 1.06 -17.00
C PRO A 13 26.80 0.01 -17.47
N ASN A 14 27.59 -0.56 -16.57
CA ASN A 14 28.60 -1.58 -16.83
C ASN A 14 28.08 -3.02 -16.63
N GLY A 15 26.81 -3.19 -16.33
CA GLY A 15 26.15 -4.48 -16.10
C GLY A 15 25.60 -4.67 -14.70
N ASP A 16 25.04 -5.86 -14.46
CA ASP A 16 24.42 -6.25 -13.21
C ASP A 16 25.45 -6.56 -12.13
N VAL A 17 25.19 -6.08 -10.92
CA VAL A 17 25.98 -6.41 -9.74
C VAL A 17 25.33 -7.59 -9.03
N ASN A 18 25.81 -8.78 -9.39
CA ASN A 18 25.38 -10.06 -8.83
C ASN A 18 26.23 -10.42 -7.60
N LEU A 19 25.57 -10.91 -6.57
CA LEU A 19 26.20 -11.37 -5.34
C LEU A 19 25.55 -12.64 -4.83
N ASP A 20 26.36 -13.48 -4.21
CA ASP A 20 25.87 -14.61 -3.43
C ASP A 20 25.44 -14.10 -2.06
N ILE A 21 24.13 -13.99 -1.88
CA ILE A 21 23.50 -13.48 -0.66
C ILE A 21 22.73 -14.58 0.04
N LEU A 22 22.55 -14.41 1.33
CA LEU A 22 21.61 -15.18 2.10
C LEU A 22 20.31 -14.36 2.26
N LEU A 23 19.19 -14.91 1.81
CA LEU A 23 17.85 -14.33 1.97
C LEU A 23 17.16 -14.98 3.18
N GLN A 24 16.84 -14.18 4.20
CA GLN A 24 16.12 -14.65 5.39
C GLN A 24 15.39 -13.49 6.08
N ASP A 25 14.17 -13.76 6.58
CA ASP A 25 13.35 -12.82 7.35
C ASP A 25 13.12 -11.49 6.61
N GLU A 26 12.77 -11.59 5.32
CA GLU A 26 12.56 -10.44 4.43
C GLU A 26 13.77 -9.49 4.33
N ASN A 27 14.97 -10.00 4.61
CA ASN A 27 16.20 -9.25 4.57
C ASN A 27 17.28 -10.02 3.79
N LEU A 28 18.27 -9.30 3.30
CA LEU A 28 19.45 -9.89 2.68
C LEU A 28 20.66 -9.75 3.59
N TRP A 29 21.48 -10.80 3.59
CA TRP A 29 22.60 -10.91 4.50
C TRP A 29 23.89 -11.23 3.73
N LEU A 30 24.95 -10.48 4.02
CA LEU A 30 26.30 -10.69 3.47
C LEU A 30 27.34 -10.86 4.57
N THR A 31 28.37 -11.64 4.27
CA THR A 31 29.57 -11.66 5.11
C THR A 31 30.43 -10.40 4.86
N GLN A 32 31.36 -10.08 5.77
CA GLN A 32 32.34 -9.00 5.52
C GLN A 32 33.10 -9.21 4.19
N LYS A 33 33.34 -10.45 3.80
CA LYS A 33 33.96 -10.78 2.51
C LYS A 33 33.03 -10.38 1.35
N GLY A 34 31.76 -10.74 1.40
CA GLY A 34 30.74 -10.34 0.41
C GLY A 34 30.65 -8.81 0.30
N ILE A 35 30.62 -8.10 1.41
CA ILE A 35 30.59 -6.61 1.44
C ILE A 35 31.87 -6.03 0.81
N SER A 36 33.05 -6.67 1.07
CA SER A 36 34.32 -6.23 0.48
C SER A 36 34.36 -6.40 -1.05
N GLU A 37 33.80 -7.49 -1.54
CA GLU A 37 33.65 -7.77 -2.99
C GLU A 37 32.65 -6.84 -3.66
N LEU A 38 31.52 -6.58 -3.00
CA LEU A 38 30.49 -5.63 -3.45
C LEU A 38 31.07 -4.25 -3.68
N PHE A 39 31.75 -3.71 -2.68
CA PHE A 39 32.27 -2.34 -2.76
C PHE A 39 33.71 -2.23 -3.26
N GLY A 40 34.39 -3.35 -3.56
CA GLY A 40 35.75 -3.34 -4.08
C GLY A 40 36.78 -2.72 -3.09
N VAL A 41 36.61 -2.99 -1.80
CA VAL A 41 37.51 -2.57 -0.72
C VAL A 41 38.05 -3.76 0.03
N SER A 42 39.06 -3.58 0.88
CA SER A 42 39.59 -4.68 1.68
C SER A 42 38.64 -5.08 2.81
N LYS A 43 38.71 -6.33 3.25
CA LYS A 43 37.94 -6.80 4.42
C LYS A 43 38.28 -6.00 5.69
N SER A 44 39.52 -5.56 5.86
CA SER A 44 39.93 -4.71 6.98
C SER A 44 39.25 -3.34 6.94
N THR A 45 39.08 -2.75 5.74
CA THR A 45 38.32 -1.51 5.54
C THR A 45 36.85 -1.69 5.93
N VAL A 46 36.21 -2.78 5.52
CA VAL A 46 34.82 -3.10 5.92
C VAL A 46 34.71 -3.24 7.43
N SER A 47 35.62 -3.99 8.07
CA SER A 47 35.65 -4.16 9.52
C SER A 47 35.79 -2.84 10.26
N HIS A 48 36.64 -1.92 9.75
CA HIS A 48 36.83 -0.58 10.33
C HIS A 48 35.54 0.25 10.21
N HIS A 49 34.88 0.26 9.04
CA HIS A 49 33.60 0.98 8.87
C HIS A 49 32.52 0.43 9.77
N LEU A 50 32.35 -0.88 9.85
CA LEU A 50 31.38 -1.51 10.76
C LEU A 50 31.64 -1.16 12.22
N SER A 51 32.92 -1.18 12.66
CA SER A 51 33.26 -0.77 14.00
C SER A 51 32.85 0.68 14.31
N ASN A 52 33.11 1.60 13.37
CA ASN A 52 32.70 3.00 13.53
C ASN A 52 31.19 3.18 13.52
N ILE A 53 30.45 2.48 12.63
CA ILE A 53 28.98 2.52 12.57
C ILE A 53 28.38 2.14 13.92
N TYR A 54 28.88 1.08 14.54
CA TYR A 54 28.38 0.63 15.84
C TYR A 54 28.86 1.51 17.00
N SER A 55 30.10 2.03 16.98
CA SER A 55 30.58 2.91 18.00
C SER A 55 29.93 4.30 18.00
N ASP A 56 29.53 4.77 16.79
CA ASP A 56 28.85 6.06 16.64
C ASP A 56 27.33 5.94 16.96
N GLY A 57 26.84 4.74 17.23
CA GLY A 57 25.41 4.48 17.51
C GLY A 57 24.50 4.63 16.30
N GLU A 58 25.07 4.61 15.06
CA GLU A 58 24.27 4.69 13.82
C GLU A 58 23.37 3.47 13.66
N LEU A 59 23.88 2.28 14.00
CA LEU A 59 23.14 1.02 13.97
C LEU A 59 23.37 0.22 15.25
N ASP A 60 22.35 -0.54 15.66
CA ASP A 60 22.51 -1.53 16.71
C ASP A 60 23.11 -2.84 16.14
N LYS A 61 24.20 -3.28 16.75
CA LYS A 61 24.89 -4.51 16.35
C LYS A 61 24.03 -5.75 16.52
N LEU A 62 23.20 -5.82 17.57
CA LEU A 62 22.34 -6.98 17.83
C LEU A 62 21.24 -7.12 16.79
N ALA A 63 20.74 -5.99 16.26
CA ALA A 63 19.71 -5.97 15.21
C ALA A 63 20.27 -6.26 13.82
N THR A 64 21.56 -6.00 13.57
CA THR A 64 22.15 -6.00 12.22
C THR A 64 23.16 -7.10 11.95
N VAL A 65 23.56 -7.87 12.97
CA VAL A 65 24.53 -8.98 12.85
C VAL A 65 23.91 -10.29 13.32
N ARG A 66 24.02 -11.32 12.49
CA ARG A 66 23.62 -12.69 12.85
C ARG A 66 24.70 -13.69 12.48
N LYS A 67 24.76 -14.78 13.23
CA LYS A 67 25.64 -15.90 12.92
C LYS A 67 24.86 -17.00 12.23
N PHE A 68 25.34 -17.40 11.05
CA PHE A 68 24.77 -18.50 10.30
C PHE A 68 25.78 -19.63 10.12
N ARG A 69 25.31 -20.86 10.21
CA ARG A 69 26.10 -22.05 9.87
C ARG A 69 26.08 -22.26 8.37
N THR A 70 27.24 -22.21 7.75
CA THR A 70 27.44 -22.45 6.32
C THR A 70 28.40 -23.61 6.10
N VAL A 71 28.17 -24.37 5.03
CA VAL A 71 29.06 -25.46 4.62
C VAL A 71 30.01 -24.89 3.57
N GLN A 72 31.29 -24.84 3.90
CA GLN A 72 32.35 -24.46 2.97
C GLN A 72 33.13 -25.68 2.50
N LYS A 73 33.41 -25.75 1.20
CA LYS A 73 34.30 -26.78 0.64
C LYS A 73 35.75 -26.36 0.84
N GLU A 74 36.49 -27.08 1.67
CA GLU A 74 37.94 -26.93 1.82
C GLU A 74 38.61 -28.19 1.18
N GLY A 75 39.12 -28.03 -0.06
CA GLY A 75 39.56 -29.16 -0.85
C GLY A 75 38.42 -30.17 -1.09
N ASN A 76 38.59 -31.42 -0.65
CA ASN A 76 37.59 -32.49 -0.81
C ASN A 76 36.67 -32.65 0.43
N ARG A 77 36.78 -31.78 1.43
CA ARG A 77 35.97 -31.89 2.68
C ARG A 77 34.97 -30.77 2.79
N ALA A 78 33.74 -31.13 3.16
CA ALA A 78 32.70 -30.15 3.54
C ALA A 78 32.89 -29.81 5.03
N VAL A 79 33.22 -28.57 5.34
CA VAL A 79 33.43 -28.10 6.72
C VAL A 79 32.29 -27.14 7.08
N GLN A 80 31.59 -27.41 8.18
CA GLN A 80 30.60 -26.48 8.73
C GLN A 80 31.33 -25.38 9.50
N ARG A 81 31.06 -24.12 9.14
CA ARG A 81 31.56 -22.96 9.84
C ARG A 81 30.42 -22.03 10.24
N GLU A 82 30.50 -21.43 11.41
CA GLU A 82 29.63 -20.35 11.84
C GLU A 82 30.27 -19.03 11.43
N LEU A 83 29.59 -18.27 10.56
CA LEU A 83 30.07 -17.00 10.03
C LEU A 83 29.13 -15.87 10.45
N GLU A 84 29.68 -14.70 10.72
CA GLU A 84 28.90 -13.48 10.91
C GLU A 84 28.44 -12.92 9.58
N TYR A 85 27.15 -12.62 9.49
CA TYR A 85 26.49 -11.98 8.39
C TYR A 85 25.90 -10.66 8.85
N TYR A 86 25.88 -9.71 7.95
CA TYR A 86 25.43 -8.34 8.16
C TYR A 86 24.22 -8.09 7.26
N ASN A 87 23.17 -7.50 7.81
CA ASN A 87 21.93 -7.22 7.09
C ASN A 87 22.06 -6.07 6.09
N LEU A 88 20.97 -5.77 5.35
CA LEU A 88 20.94 -4.72 4.34
C LEU A 88 21.30 -3.34 4.93
N ASP A 89 20.87 -3.01 6.16
CA ASP A 89 21.16 -1.73 6.78
C ASP A 89 22.66 -1.52 6.95
N ALA A 90 23.35 -2.54 7.50
CA ALA A 90 24.79 -2.50 7.67
C ALA A 90 25.54 -2.42 6.31
N ILE A 91 25.05 -3.12 5.28
CA ILE A 91 25.61 -3.07 3.93
C ILE A 91 25.49 -1.67 3.35
N ILE A 92 24.31 -1.04 3.45
CA ILE A 92 24.06 0.32 2.97
C ILE A 92 24.97 1.32 3.68
N SER A 93 25.05 1.26 5.01
CA SER A 93 25.90 2.17 5.81
C SER A 93 27.37 2.07 5.45
N VAL A 94 27.89 0.87 5.22
CA VAL A 94 29.27 0.66 4.70
C VAL A 94 29.43 1.26 3.31
N GLY A 95 28.45 1.08 2.42
CA GLY A 95 28.48 1.60 1.04
C GLY A 95 28.55 3.14 0.98
N TYR A 96 27.93 3.83 1.91
CA TYR A 96 28.05 5.29 2.01
C TYR A 96 29.42 5.75 2.53
N ARG A 97 30.10 4.95 3.37
CA ARG A 97 31.40 5.28 3.95
C ARG A 97 32.60 4.81 3.13
N ALA A 98 32.41 3.77 2.30
CA ALA A 98 33.49 3.19 1.51
C ALA A 98 33.97 4.14 0.38
N ASN A 99 35.28 4.22 0.20
CA ASN A 99 35.90 5.03 -0.85
C ASN A 99 36.45 4.14 -1.98
N SER A 100 35.62 3.90 -2.97
CA SER A 100 35.98 3.13 -4.18
C SER A 100 35.06 3.49 -5.34
N THR A 101 35.45 3.10 -6.56
CA THR A 101 34.62 3.28 -7.76
C THR A 101 33.27 2.53 -7.63
N LYS A 102 33.29 1.28 -7.13
CA LYS A 102 32.06 0.49 -6.91
C LYS A 102 31.15 1.13 -5.88
N ALA A 103 31.68 1.61 -4.75
CA ALA A 103 30.90 2.32 -3.75
C ALA A 103 30.33 3.64 -4.29
N THR A 104 31.06 4.33 -5.17
CA THR A 104 30.53 5.52 -5.86
C THR A 104 29.36 5.17 -6.76
N GLN A 105 29.46 4.10 -7.54
CA GLN A 105 28.35 3.62 -8.38
C GLN A 105 27.12 3.24 -7.55
N PHE A 106 27.34 2.56 -6.44
CA PHE A 106 26.26 2.24 -5.50
C PHE A 106 25.56 3.52 -4.98
N ARG A 107 26.32 4.54 -4.54
CA ARG A 107 25.73 5.81 -4.08
C ARG A 107 24.97 6.55 -5.17
N ILE A 108 25.45 6.52 -6.43
CA ILE A 108 24.75 7.11 -7.57
C ILE A 108 23.39 6.41 -7.77
N TRP A 109 23.41 5.06 -7.78
CA TRP A 109 22.18 4.28 -7.89
C TRP A 109 21.21 4.57 -6.75
N ALA A 110 21.66 4.49 -5.49
CA ALA A 110 20.83 4.75 -4.32
C ALA A 110 20.24 6.17 -4.33
N THR A 111 21.05 7.17 -4.71
CA THR A 111 20.60 8.56 -4.83
C THR A 111 19.53 8.72 -5.91
N ASN A 112 19.70 8.09 -7.06
CA ASN A 112 18.71 8.15 -8.14
C ASN A 112 17.40 7.46 -7.73
N THR A 113 17.47 6.32 -7.07
CA THR A 113 16.31 5.60 -6.51
C THR A 113 15.54 6.45 -5.50
N LEU A 114 16.26 7.05 -4.54
CA LEU A 114 15.65 7.96 -3.56
C LEU A 114 15.06 9.21 -4.21
N LYS A 115 15.76 9.80 -5.17
CA LYS A 115 15.27 10.96 -5.93
C LYS A 115 13.99 10.63 -6.69
N GLU A 116 13.94 9.49 -7.35
CA GLU A 116 12.75 9.01 -8.04
C GLU A 116 11.57 8.83 -7.08
N PHE A 117 11.80 8.18 -5.93
CA PHE A 117 10.79 8.02 -4.90
C PHE A 117 10.29 9.36 -4.34
N ILE A 118 11.19 10.31 -4.04
CA ILE A 118 10.81 11.63 -3.52
C ILE A 118 9.98 12.42 -4.52
N ILE A 119 10.32 12.35 -5.82
CA ILE A 119 9.64 13.11 -6.87
C ILE A 119 8.31 12.44 -7.26
N LYS A 120 8.32 11.12 -7.50
CA LYS A 120 7.17 10.38 -8.03
C LYS A 120 6.28 9.75 -6.95
N GLY A 121 6.83 9.50 -5.75
CA GLY A 121 6.16 8.77 -4.66
C GLY A 121 6.20 7.25 -4.80
N PHE A 122 6.91 6.71 -5.81
CA PHE A 122 7.12 5.27 -6.02
C PHE A 122 8.40 5.00 -6.81
N VAL A 123 8.92 3.78 -6.67
CA VAL A 123 9.97 3.18 -7.50
C VAL A 123 9.55 1.77 -7.83
N LEU A 124 9.67 1.35 -9.09
CA LEU A 124 9.31 0.01 -9.56
C LEU A 124 10.50 -0.63 -10.30
N ASP A 125 10.72 -1.90 -10.03
CA ASP A 125 11.60 -2.76 -10.81
C ASP A 125 10.73 -3.57 -11.79
N ASP A 126 10.44 -2.97 -12.94
CA ASP A 126 9.53 -3.53 -13.95
C ASP A 126 9.97 -4.91 -14.43
N GLU A 127 11.28 -5.10 -14.63
CA GLU A 127 11.81 -6.36 -15.12
C GLU A 127 11.62 -7.49 -14.12
N ARG A 128 11.92 -7.24 -12.86
CA ARG A 128 11.72 -8.22 -11.79
C ARG A 128 10.24 -8.55 -11.58
N LEU A 129 9.36 -7.55 -11.67
CA LEU A 129 7.92 -7.73 -11.52
C LEU A 129 7.32 -8.53 -12.69
N LYS A 130 7.78 -8.31 -13.94
CA LYS A 130 7.34 -9.06 -15.13
C LYS A 130 7.79 -10.52 -15.10
N GLN A 131 8.98 -10.79 -14.57
CA GLN A 131 9.54 -12.14 -14.53
C GLN A 131 8.84 -13.06 -13.51
N GLY A 132 7.98 -12.52 -12.65
CA GLY A 132 7.27 -13.31 -11.63
C GLY A 132 8.19 -13.99 -10.62
N GLN A 133 9.43 -13.50 -10.47
CA GLN A 133 10.37 -14.04 -9.49
C GLN A 133 9.89 -13.74 -8.08
N THR A 134 9.61 -14.79 -7.34
CA THR A 134 9.27 -14.68 -5.93
C THR A 134 10.55 -14.52 -5.11
N VAL A 135 10.78 -13.34 -4.57
CA VAL A 135 11.79 -13.11 -3.55
C VAL A 135 11.13 -13.38 -2.19
N PHE A 136 11.75 -14.15 -1.34
CA PHE A 136 11.18 -14.60 -0.05
C PHE A 136 9.89 -15.44 -0.16
N GLY A 137 9.58 -16.02 -1.33
CA GLY A 137 8.36 -16.82 -1.53
C GLY A 137 7.06 -15.99 -1.62
N GLN A 138 7.17 -14.67 -1.72
CA GLN A 138 6.01 -13.75 -1.82
C GLN A 138 5.83 -13.24 -3.25
N ASP A 139 4.57 -13.15 -3.69
CA ASP A 139 4.18 -12.56 -4.96
C ASP A 139 3.95 -11.06 -4.81
N TYR A 140 5.06 -10.28 -4.91
CA TYR A 140 5.02 -8.82 -4.84
C TYR A 140 4.26 -8.17 -5.99
N PHE A 141 4.11 -8.86 -7.13
CA PHE A 141 3.29 -8.36 -8.23
C PHE A 141 1.81 -8.29 -7.83
N ARG A 142 1.32 -9.30 -7.10
CA ARG A 142 -0.04 -9.30 -6.57
C ARG A 142 -0.26 -8.18 -5.56
N GLU A 143 0.70 -7.98 -4.66
CA GLU A 143 0.67 -6.87 -3.69
C GLU A 143 0.63 -5.51 -4.40
N LEU A 144 1.48 -5.31 -5.42
CA LEU A 144 1.49 -4.10 -6.24
C LEU A 144 0.14 -3.87 -6.92
N LEU A 145 -0.47 -4.90 -7.52
CA LEU A 145 -1.79 -4.79 -8.14
C LEU A 145 -2.86 -4.38 -7.14
N GLU A 146 -2.86 -4.93 -5.92
CA GLU A 146 -3.80 -4.53 -4.88
C GLU A 146 -3.59 -3.09 -4.45
N ARG A 147 -2.34 -2.66 -4.32
CA ARG A 147 -1.97 -1.28 -3.96
C ARG A 147 -2.37 -0.27 -5.04
N ILE A 148 -2.13 -0.59 -6.33
CA ILE A 148 -2.58 0.23 -7.46
C ILE A 148 -4.10 0.33 -7.46
N ARG A 149 -4.83 -0.77 -7.26
CA ARG A 149 -6.29 -0.78 -7.15
C ARG A 149 -6.78 0.12 -6.01
N SER A 150 -6.17 0.03 -4.83
CA SER A 150 -6.50 0.86 -3.68
C SER A 150 -6.24 2.35 -3.94
N ILE A 151 -5.14 2.70 -4.62
CA ILE A 151 -4.84 4.09 -5.01
C ILE A 151 -5.84 4.61 -6.03
N ARG A 152 -6.19 3.81 -7.06
CA ARG A 152 -7.22 4.13 -8.05
C ARG A 152 -8.60 4.26 -7.40
N ALA A 153 -8.92 3.36 -6.47
CA ALA A 153 -10.17 3.31 -5.76
C ALA A 153 -10.32 4.33 -4.62
N SER A 154 -9.35 5.23 -4.42
CA SER A 154 -9.55 6.33 -3.49
C SER A 154 -10.76 7.15 -3.97
N GLU A 155 -11.80 7.18 -3.17
CA GLU A 155 -13.18 7.58 -3.50
C GLU A 155 -13.25 8.90 -4.26
N ARG A 156 -12.49 9.89 -3.84
CA ARG A 156 -12.45 11.21 -4.47
C ARG A 156 -11.85 11.18 -5.89
N ARG A 157 -10.85 10.36 -6.13
CA ARG A 157 -10.10 10.34 -7.39
C ARG A 157 -10.85 9.60 -8.49
N ILE A 158 -11.54 8.51 -8.15
CA ILE A 158 -12.39 7.78 -9.10
C ILE A 158 -13.56 8.62 -9.55
N TYR A 159 -14.26 9.25 -8.62
CA TYR A 159 -15.39 10.10 -9.00
C TYR A 159 -14.94 11.30 -9.83
N GLN A 160 -13.75 11.87 -9.57
CA GLN A 160 -13.19 12.89 -10.44
C GLN A 160 -12.88 12.36 -11.85
N GLN A 161 -12.23 11.21 -11.97
CA GLN A 161 -11.90 10.61 -13.27
C GLN A 161 -13.16 10.20 -14.04
N ILE A 162 -14.15 9.63 -13.38
CA ILE A 162 -15.45 9.37 -13.99
C ILE A 162 -16.09 10.67 -14.48
N THR A 163 -16.02 11.75 -13.66
CA THR A 163 -16.50 13.08 -14.07
C THR A 163 -15.78 13.59 -15.31
N ASP A 164 -14.47 13.50 -15.33
CA ASP A 164 -13.65 14.04 -16.41
C ASP A 164 -13.93 13.28 -17.72
N ILE A 165 -14.01 11.93 -17.66
CA ILE A 165 -14.42 11.12 -18.83
C ILE A 165 -15.81 11.50 -19.32
N PHE A 166 -16.76 11.68 -18.41
CA PHE A 166 -18.13 12.03 -18.80
C PHE A 166 -18.20 13.44 -19.36
N ALA A 167 -17.46 14.37 -18.79
CA ALA A 167 -17.40 15.75 -19.28
C ALA A 167 -16.75 15.86 -20.68
N GLU A 168 -15.76 15.02 -20.95
CA GLU A 168 -15.04 15.01 -22.24
C GLU A 168 -15.78 14.23 -23.32
N CYS A 169 -16.51 13.15 -22.94
CA CYS A 169 -17.08 12.20 -23.91
C CYS A 169 -18.59 12.36 -24.12
N ALA A 170 -19.33 12.98 -23.19
CA ALA A 170 -20.78 13.16 -23.33
C ALA A 170 -21.13 14.43 -24.09
N ILE A 171 -21.83 14.25 -25.21
CA ILE A 171 -22.25 15.37 -26.07
C ILE A 171 -23.33 16.27 -25.45
N ASP A 172 -24.03 15.76 -24.45
CA ASP A 172 -25.11 16.41 -23.70
C ASP A 172 -24.71 16.72 -22.25
N TYR A 173 -23.40 16.77 -21.97
CA TYR A 173 -22.92 17.08 -20.62
C TYR A 173 -23.21 18.54 -20.26
N ASP A 174 -24.02 18.73 -19.22
CA ASP A 174 -24.23 20.00 -18.55
C ASP A 174 -24.01 19.85 -17.06
N ARG A 175 -22.99 20.52 -16.53
CA ARG A 175 -22.62 20.48 -15.10
C ARG A 175 -23.78 20.88 -14.17
N ASN A 176 -24.68 21.73 -14.64
CA ASN A 176 -25.80 22.25 -13.86
C ASN A 176 -27.08 21.43 -14.00
N SER A 177 -27.14 20.51 -14.95
CA SER A 177 -28.31 19.66 -15.16
C SER A 177 -28.57 18.78 -13.95
N GLU A 178 -29.84 18.47 -13.72
CA GLU A 178 -30.24 17.56 -12.64
C GLU A 178 -29.73 16.13 -12.89
N ILE A 179 -29.61 15.73 -14.15
CA ILE A 179 -29.04 14.44 -14.56
C ILE A 179 -27.60 14.33 -14.08
N THR A 180 -26.76 15.33 -14.35
CA THR A 180 -25.34 15.33 -13.94
C THR A 180 -25.19 15.36 -12.41
N LYS A 181 -25.98 16.18 -11.71
CA LYS A 181 -25.94 16.25 -10.23
C LYS A 181 -26.33 14.94 -9.56
N ASN A 182 -27.34 14.25 -10.10
CA ASN A 182 -27.83 12.97 -9.56
C ASN A 182 -26.95 11.79 -10.00
N PHE A 183 -26.17 11.95 -11.07
CA PHE A 183 -25.39 10.89 -11.68
C PHE A 183 -24.37 10.28 -10.72
N TYR A 184 -23.63 11.10 -9.98
CA TYR A 184 -22.64 10.63 -9.03
C TYR A 184 -23.25 9.80 -7.90
N ALA A 185 -24.36 10.27 -7.33
CA ALA A 185 -25.07 9.53 -6.29
C ALA A 185 -25.60 8.20 -6.83
N MET A 186 -26.07 8.19 -8.09
CA MET A 186 -26.53 6.97 -8.75
C MET A 186 -25.39 5.98 -8.96
N VAL A 187 -24.25 6.42 -9.49
CA VAL A 187 -23.07 5.57 -9.70
C VAL A 187 -22.61 4.95 -8.39
N GLN A 188 -22.42 5.77 -7.38
CA GLN A 188 -22.01 5.32 -6.05
C GLN A 188 -22.99 4.29 -5.48
N ASN A 189 -24.28 4.58 -5.52
CA ASN A 189 -25.30 3.68 -5.00
C ASN A 189 -25.37 2.34 -5.74
N LYS A 190 -25.20 2.33 -7.07
CA LYS A 190 -25.18 1.08 -7.85
C LYS A 190 -24.01 0.18 -7.49
N PHE A 191 -22.80 0.74 -7.31
CA PHE A 191 -21.66 -0.05 -6.89
C PHE A 191 -21.77 -0.54 -5.46
N HIS A 192 -22.22 0.31 -4.52
CA HIS A 192 -22.47 -0.16 -3.15
C HIS A 192 -23.51 -1.27 -3.10
N PHE A 193 -24.61 -1.10 -3.83
CA PHE A 193 -25.68 -2.10 -3.89
C PHE A 193 -25.19 -3.41 -4.49
N ALA A 194 -24.44 -3.36 -5.57
CA ALA A 194 -23.87 -4.55 -6.22
C ALA A 194 -23.01 -5.39 -5.26
N ILE A 195 -22.30 -4.75 -4.33
CA ILE A 195 -21.40 -5.44 -3.40
C ILE A 195 -22.08 -5.84 -2.09
N THR A 196 -23.02 -5.02 -1.59
CA THR A 196 -23.55 -5.17 -0.23
C THR A 196 -25.05 -5.44 -0.18
N GLY A 197 -25.77 -5.35 -1.30
CA GLY A 197 -27.22 -5.35 -1.34
C GLY A 197 -27.86 -4.08 -0.78
N ASN A 198 -27.08 -3.03 -0.47
CA ASN A 198 -27.54 -1.78 0.11
C ASN A 198 -26.94 -0.57 -0.59
N THR A 199 -27.70 0.51 -0.68
CA THR A 199 -27.20 1.81 -1.10
C THR A 199 -26.30 2.43 -0.01
N ALA A 200 -25.52 3.45 -0.36
CA ALA A 200 -24.66 4.15 0.61
C ALA A 200 -25.46 4.68 1.81
N ALA A 201 -26.65 5.21 1.59
CA ALA A 201 -27.52 5.70 2.66
C ALA A 201 -28.03 4.55 3.55
N GLU A 202 -28.44 3.44 2.97
CA GLU A 202 -28.88 2.26 3.70
C GLU A 202 -27.78 1.64 4.54
N ILE A 203 -26.55 1.57 4.03
CA ILE A 203 -25.38 1.10 4.78
C ILE A 203 -25.19 1.94 6.05
N ILE A 204 -25.17 3.28 5.91
CA ILE A 204 -25.01 4.19 7.05
C ILE A 204 -26.16 4.00 8.03
N TYR A 205 -27.40 3.99 7.52
CA TYR A 205 -28.61 3.90 8.34
C TYR A 205 -28.67 2.62 9.17
N HIS A 206 -28.29 1.48 8.60
CA HIS A 206 -28.38 0.19 9.28
C HIS A 206 -27.17 -0.11 10.18
N LYS A 207 -25.99 0.39 9.85
CA LYS A 207 -24.75 0.06 10.56
C LYS A 207 -24.38 1.07 11.64
N ALA A 208 -24.77 2.36 11.54
CA ALA A 208 -24.51 3.38 12.55
C ALA A 208 -25.27 3.12 13.84
N ASP A 209 -24.54 2.83 14.93
CA ASP A 209 -25.10 2.42 16.21
C ASP A 209 -24.14 2.79 17.34
N ALA A 210 -24.58 3.66 18.27
CA ALA A 210 -23.76 4.17 19.38
C ALA A 210 -23.28 3.08 20.34
N ASP A 211 -24.02 1.97 20.44
CA ASP A 211 -23.71 0.88 21.35
C ASP A 211 -22.67 -0.11 20.77
N LYS A 212 -22.39 -0.01 19.47
CA LYS A 212 -21.35 -0.81 18.82
C LYS A 212 -19.98 -0.20 19.00
N LYS A 213 -18.98 -1.07 19.01
CA LYS A 213 -17.57 -0.65 18.99
C LYS A 213 -17.33 0.31 17.81
N GLN A 214 -16.74 1.49 18.09
CA GLN A 214 -16.51 2.57 17.11
C GLN A 214 -17.78 2.91 16.29
N MET A 215 -18.96 2.84 16.87
CA MET A 215 -20.24 3.07 16.19
C MET A 215 -20.54 2.14 15.01
N GLY A 216 -19.93 0.95 14.96
CA GLY A 216 -20.01 0.03 13.84
C GLY A 216 -19.11 0.39 12.65
N LEU A 217 -18.26 1.41 12.77
CA LEU A 217 -17.24 1.74 11.79
C LEU A 217 -16.11 0.70 11.79
N THR A 218 -15.65 0.34 10.62
CA THR A 218 -14.49 -0.53 10.39
C THR A 218 -13.23 0.28 10.15
N THR A 219 -13.38 1.49 9.61
CA THR A 219 -12.29 2.46 9.41
C THR A 219 -12.79 3.90 9.62
N TRP A 220 -11.89 4.83 9.94
CA TRP A 220 -12.15 6.27 10.09
C TRP A 220 -10.84 7.02 9.92
N LYS A 221 -10.87 8.36 9.82
CA LYS A 221 -9.71 9.21 9.51
C LYS A 221 -8.50 8.95 10.40
N ASN A 222 -8.73 8.70 11.69
CA ASN A 222 -7.69 8.50 12.69
C ASN A 222 -7.59 7.05 13.18
N ALA A 223 -8.06 6.06 12.40
CA ALA A 223 -7.99 4.64 12.74
C ALA A 223 -6.53 4.17 12.81
N PRO A 224 -6.22 3.10 13.60
CA PRO A 224 -7.13 2.35 14.45
C PRO A 224 -7.35 2.97 15.84
N ASP A 225 -6.40 3.76 16.36
CA ASP A 225 -6.34 4.18 17.76
C ASP A 225 -6.88 5.60 18.00
N GLY A 226 -7.09 6.35 16.93
CA GLY A 226 -7.53 7.73 17.00
C GLY A 226 -9.05 7.85 17.14
N ARG A 227 -9.49 9.04 17.50
CA ARG A 227 -10.90 9.37 17.73
C ARG A 227 -11.72 9.32 16.44
N VAL A 228 -12.94 8.77 16.52
CA VAL A 228 -13.97 8.89 15.49
C VAL A 228 -14.49 10.33 15.45
N LEU A 229 -14.56 10.93 14.27
CA LEU A 229 -15.05 12.27 14.03
C LEU A 229 -16.48 12.25 13.47
N LYS A 230 -17.23 13.36 13.65
CA LYS A 230 -18.58 13.50 13.07
C LYS A 230 -18.58 13.37 11.53
N SER A 231 -17.49 13.76 10.87
CA SER A 231 -17.31 13.59 9.42
C SER A 231 -17.15 12.13 8.99
N ASP A 232 -16.71 11.26 9.89
CA ASP A 232 -16.46 9.85 9.54
C ASP A 232 -17.77 9.05 9.47
N VAL A 233 -18.75 9.40 10.29
CA VAL A 233 -20.00 8.62 10.44
C VAL A 233 -21.00 8.78 9.30
N THR A 234 -20.79 9.76 8.42
CA THR A 234 -21.62 9.99 7.23
C THR A 234 -21.02 9.43 5.93
N VAL A 235 -19.93 8.65 6.05
CA VAL A 235 -19.23 8.02 4.93
C VAL A 235 -19.52 6.52 4.92
N ALA A 236 -20.26 6.03 3.93
CA ALA A 236 -20.68 4.63 3.84
C ALA A 236 -19.52 3.65 3.81
N LYS A 237 -18.42 3.99 3.10
CA LYS A 237 -17.21 3.16 3.01
C LYS A 237 -16.63 2.82 4.38
N ASN A 238 -16.77 3.71 5.34
CA ASN A 238 -16.25 3.51 6.70
C ASN A 238 -16.94 2.38 7.48
N TYR A 239 -18.10 1.92 7.02
CA TYR A 239 -18.87 0.82 7.60
C TYR A 239 -18.69 -0.52 6.87
N LEU A 240 -17.92 -0.54 5.77
CA LEU A 240 -17.71 -1.75 4.98
C LEU A 240 -16.65 -2.64 5.64
N GLN A 241 -16.85 -3.96 5.52
CA GLN A 241 -15.82 -4.93 5.88
C GLN A 241 -14.67 -4.87 4.87
N GLU A 242 -13.50 -5.32 5.26
CA GLU A 242 -12.31 -5.31 4.40
C GLU A 242 -12.54 -6.05 3.08
N THR A 243 -13.26 -7.18 3.12
CA THR A 243 -13.64 -7.94 1.94
C THR A 243 -14.56 -7.16 1.01
N GLU A 244 -15.57 -6.44 1.57
CA GLU A 244 -16.49 -5.58 0.82
C GLU A 244 -15.73 -4.39 0.18
N ILE A 245 -14.78 -3.79 0.92
CA ILE A 245 -13.91 -2.71 0.40
C ILE A 245 -13.09 -3.21 -0.79
N ARG A 246 -12.42 -4.37 -0.66
CA ARG A 246 -11.63 -4.95 -1.74
C ARG A 246 -12.47 -5.29 -2.98
N GLN A 247 -13.68 -5.81 -2.77
CA GLN A 247 -14.61 -6.09 -3.88
C GLN A 247 -15.06 -4.80 -4.57
N LEU A 248 -15.42 -3.78 -3.79
CA LEU A 248 -15.82 -2.47 -4.32
C LEU A 248 -14.68 -1.86 -5.15
N GLU A 249 -13.47 -1.83 -4.61
CA GLU A 249 -12.28 -1.31 -5.29
C GLU A 249 -12.00 -2.06 -6.60
N ARG A 250 -12.10 -3.38 -6.58
CA ARG A 250 -11.92 -4.20 -7.78
C ARG A 250 -12.99 -3.91 -8.83
N THR A 251 -14.25 -3.90 -8.43
CA THR A 251 -15.37 -3.72 -9.35
C THR A 251 -15.35 -2.34 -9.99
N VAL A 252 -15.08 -1.29 -9.21
CA VAL A 252 -14.98 0.08 -9.72
C VAL A 252 -13.78 0.25 -10.65
N THR A 253 -12.62 -0.34 -10.34
CA THR A 253 -11.45 -0.32 -11.24
C THR A 253 -11.73 -1.05 -12.56
N SER A 254 -12.39 -2.20 -12.50
CA SER A 254 -12.76 -2.96 -13.70
C SER A 254 -13.78 -2.22 -14.56
N TYR A 255 -14.71 -1.49 -13.94
CA TYR A 255 -15.64 -0.61 -14.69
C TYR A 255 -14.87 0.52 -15.38
N PHE A 256 -13.85 1.07 -14.73
CA PHE A 256 -13.03 2.12 -15.29
C PHE A 256 -12.33 1.65 -16.58
N ASP A 257 -11.66 0.50 -16.51
CA ASP A 257 -11.01 -0.11 -17.68
C ASP A 257 -12.03 -0.44 -18.80
N TYR A 258 -13.25 -0.86 -18.42
CA TYR A 258 -14.35 -1.10 -19.39
C TYR A 258 -14.81 0.18 -20.09
N ILE A 259 -14.98 1.29 -19.37
CA ILE A 259 -15.44 2.56 -19.95
C ILE A 259 -14.35 3.21 -20.81
N GLU A 260 -13.08 3.16 -20.40
CA GLU A 260 -11.96 3.61 -21.24
C GLU A 260 -11.98 2.89 -22.60
N GLY A 261 -12.10 1.56 -22.60
CA GLY A 261 -12.18 0.80 -23.85
C GLY A 261 -13.46 1.05 -24.66
N LEU A 262 -14.54 1.54 -24.05
CA LEU A 262 -15.72 1.99 -24.80
C LEU A 262 -15.47 3.36 -25.44
N VAL A 263 -14.84 4.28 -24.72
CA VAL A 263 -14.52 5.64 -25.19
C VAL A 263 -13.56 5.58 -26.38
N GLU A 264 -12.52 4.75 -26.31
CA GLU A 264 -11.57 4.56 -27.41
C GLU A 264 -12.24 4.07 -28.72
N ARG A 265 -13.32 3.29 -28.60
CA ARG A 265 -14.01 2.70 -29.75
C ARG A 265 -15.19 3.53 -30.28
N ARG A 266 -15.69 4.47 -29.50
CA ARG A 266 -16.86 5.30 -29.82
C ARG A 266 -16.54 6.75 -29.55
N ASN A 267 -16.72 7.60 -30.54
CA ASN A 267 -16.38 9.03 -30.45
C ASN A 267 -17.44 9.89 -29.74
N THR A 268 -18.63 9.33 -29.42
CA THR A 268 -19.73 10.12 -28.82
C THR A 268 -20.58 9.28 -27.88
N PHE A 269 -20.87 9.83 -26.69
CA PHE A 269 -21.78 9.28 -25.70
C PHE A 269 -22.80 10.34 -25.26
N THR A 270 -23.95 9.88 -24.78
CA THR A 270 -24.87 10.71 -23.98
C THR A 270 -24.73 10.32 -22.51
N MET A 271 -25.10 11.23 -21.59
CA MET A 271 -25.13 10.95 -20.14
C MET A 271 -26.00 9.71 -19.85
N GLN A 272 -27.09 9.53 -20.56
CA GLN A 272 -27.94 8.36 -20.43
C GLN A 272 -27.22 7.07 -20.88
N SER A 273 -26.57 7.07 -22.04
CA SER A 273 -25.85 5.88 -22.54
C SER A 273 -24.69 5.46 -21.63
N LEU A 274 -24.08 6.41 -20.95
CA LEU A 274 -23.06 6.17 -19.95
C LEU A 274 -23.67 5.57 -18.67
N ALA A 275 -24.81 6.08 -18.19
CA ALA A 275 -25.56 5.50 -17.08
C ALA A 275 -25.97 4.05 -17.36
N GLU A 276 -26.42 3.75 -18.56
CA GLU A 276 -26.75 2.40 -19.02
C GLU A 276 -25.54 1.48 -19.11
N SER A 277 -24.34 2.02 -19.40
CA SER A 277 -23.11 1.23 -19.44
C SER A 277 -22.75 0.61 -18.08
N ILE A 278 -23.09 1.28 -16.99
CA ILE A 278 -22.91 0.75 -15.62
C ILE A 278 -23.79 -0.48 -15.43
N ASN A 279 -25.06 -0.41 -15.83
CA ASN A 279 -25.96 -1.55 -15.70
C ASN A 279 -25.48 -2.75 -16.55
N ARG A 280 -25.03 -2.49 -17.79
CA ARG A 280 -24.46 -3.55 -18.64
C ARG A 280 -23.23 -4.19 -18.03
N PHE A 281 -22.32 -3.36 -17.46
CA PHE A 281 -21.12 -3.85 -16.79
C PHE A 281 -21.45 -4.70 -15.56
N LEU A 282 -22.36 -4.21 -14.69
CA LEU A 282 -22.77 -4.94 -13.49
C LEU A 282 -23.49 -6.25 -13.85
N SER A 283 -24.41 -6.22 -14.82
CA SER A 283 -25.11 -7.41 -15.31
C SER A 283 -24.15 -8.43 -15.93
N PHE A 284 -23.17 -7.99 -16.73
CA PHE A 284 -22.14 -8.86 -17.30
C PHE A 284 -21.29 -9.56 -16.23
N ASN A 285 -21.05 -8.89 -15.12
CA ASN A 285 -20.32 -9.45 -13.98
C ASN A 285 -21.23 -10.15 -12.96
N GLU A 286 -22.49 -10.43 -13.32
CA GLU A 286 -23.47 -11.18 -12.51
C GLU A 286 -23.80 -10.51 -11.16
N TYR A 287 -23.69 -9.17 -11.08
CA TYR A 287 -24.14 -8.41 -9.94
C TYR A 287 -25.61 -8.02 -10.04
N ASP A 288 -26.28 -7.94 -8.89
CA ASP A 288 -27.60 -7.37 -8.78
C ASP A 288 -27.60 -5.87 -9.10
N ILE A 289 -28.59 -5.42 -9.85
CA ILE A 289 -28.74 -4.04 -10.28
C ILE A 289 -29.72 -3.32 -9.38
N LEU A 290 -29.32 -2.19 -8.81
CA LEU A 290 -30.21 -1.32 -8.07
C LEU A 290 -31.29 -0.75 -8.99
N GLU A 291 -32.54 -1.07 -8.71
CA GLU A 291 -33.73 -0.45 -9.30
C GLU A 291 -34.16 0.74 -8.44
N GLY A 292 -34.13 1.95 -9.00
CA GLY A 292 -34.51 3.16 -8.27
C GLY A 292 -33.41 3.80 -7.42
N LYS A 293 -33.79 4.41 -6.29
CA LYS A 293 -32.88 5.23 -5.45
C LYS A 293 -32.56 4.60 -4.09
N GLY A 294 -33.07 3.39 -3.80
CA GLY A 294 -33.04 2.78 -2.47
C GLY A 294 -34.21 3.26 -1.58
N SER A 295 -34.33 2.65 -0.41
CA SER A 295 -35.44 2.88 0.55
C SER A 295 -35.16 4.01 1.53
N ILE A 296 -33.88 4.34 1.77
CA ILE A 296 -33.43 5.36 2.73
C ILE A 296 -32.78 6.52 1.97
N SER A 297 -33.23 7.74 2.26
CA SER A 297 -32.61 8.94 1.74
C SER A 297 -31.31 9.27 2.48
N LYS A 298 -30.38 9.96 1.80
CA LYS A 298 -29.13 10.43 2.43
C LYS A 298 -29.42 11.27 3.68
N LYS A 299 -30.43 12.14 3.64
CA LYS A 299 -30.80 12.97 4.78
C LYS A 299 -31.17 12.14 6.01
N GLN A 300 -32.02 11.12 5.84
CA GLN A 300 -32.40 10.22 6.95
C GLN A 300 -31.18 9.47 7.50
N ALA A 301 -30.28 9.01 6.63
CA ALA A 301 -29.07 8.32 7.05
C ALA A 301 -28.14 9.24 7.84
N ASP A 302 -27.89 10.45 7.36
CA ASP A 302 -27.00 11.43 7.99
C ASP A 302 -27.59 11.93 9.33
N GLU A 303 -28.90 12.13 9.41
CA GLU A 303 -29.59 12.48 10.66
C GLU A 303 -29.44 11.38 11.72
N LYS A 304 -29.70 10.13 11.36
CA LYS A 304 -29.52 8.99 12.27
C LYS A 304 -28.07 8.84 12.70
N ALA A 305 -27.12 8.84 11.78
CA ALA A 305 -25.70 8.72 12.09
C ALA A 305 -25.21 9.84 13.02
N SER A 306 -25.72 11.07 12.81
CA SER A 306 -25.39 12.20 13.68
C SER A 306 -25.96 12.05 15.10
N GLN A 307 -27.19 11.57 15.24
CA GLN A 307 -27.80 11.29 16.52
C GLN A 307 -27.05 10.20 17.30
N GLU A 308 -26.71 9.11 16.62
CA GLU A 308 -25.90 8.03 17.20
C GLU A 308 -24.49 8.51 17.57
N TYR A 309 -23.89 9.36 16.75
CA TYR A 309 -22.59 9.97 17.06
C TYR A 309 -22.65 10.85 18.32
N GLU A 310 -23.68 11.63 18.52
CA GLU A 310 -23.80 12.48 19.69
C GLU A 310 -23.89 11.66 21.00
N LYS A 311 -24.55 10.48 20.97
CA LYS A 311 -24.55 9.54 22.08
C LYS A 311 -23.16 8.93 22.29
N PHE A 312 -22.57 8.38 21.26
CA PHE A 312 -21.25 7.75 21.30
C PHE A 312 -20.15 8.72 21.74
N ASN A 313 -20.18 9.95 21.25
CA ASN A 313 -19.17 10.95 21.54
C ASN A 313 -19.08 11.34 23.02
N ARG A 314 -20.16 11.14 23.81
CA ARG A 314 -20.15 11.37 25.27
C ARG A 314 -19.33 10.33 26.01
N THR A 315 -19.22 9.12 25.47
CA THR A 315 -18.52 7.98 26.09
C THR A 315 -17.16 7.71 25.43
N GLN A 316 -16.87 8.36 24.30
CA GLN A 316 -15.65 8.16 23.57
C GLN A 316 -14.43 8.67 24.38
N LYS A 317 -13.46 7.78 24.64
CA LYS A 317 -12.22 8.16 25.34
C LYS A 317 -11.44 9.20 24.54
N ILE A 318 -11.08 10.27 25.21
CA ILE A 318 -10.17 11.28 24.67
C ILE A 318 -8.76 10.83 25.04
N VAL A 319 -8.00 10.39 24.04
CA VAL A 319 -6.56 10.12 24.20
C VAL A 319 -5.85 11.41 23.83
N SER A 320 -5.32 12.12 24.82
CA SER A 320 -4.54 13.33 24.61
C SER A 320 -3.14 12.97 24.05
N ASP A 321 -2.45 13.93 23.43
CA ASP A 321 -1.07 13.72 23.00
C ASP A 321 -0.14 13.45 24.18
N PHE A 322 -0.50 13.96 25.36
CA PHE A 322 0.15 13.65 26.65
C PHE A 322 0.01 12.16 27.02
N ASP A 323 -1.20 11.59 26.88
CA ASP A 323 -1.43 10.16 27.15
C ASP A 323 -0.63 9.26 26.19
N LYS A 324 -0.44 9.70 24.94
CA LYS A 324 0.39 8.97 23.95
C LYS A 324 1.87 9.01 24.34
N GLN A 325 2.37 10.17 24.78
CA GLN A 325 3.74 10.33 25.25
C GLN A 325 4.03 9.49 26.51
N ILE A 326 3.11 9.48 27.48
CA ILE A 326 3.23 8.63 28.67
C ILE A 326 3.26 7.16 28.31
N LYS A 327 2.39 6.72 27.38
CA LYS A 327 2.42 5.32 26.91
C LYS A 327 3.72 4.94 26.21
N GLN A 328 4.31 5.85 25.45
CA GLN A 328 5.63 5.63 24.82
C GLN A 328 6.75 5.54 25.85
N LEU A 329 6.75 6.42 26.85
CA LEU A 329 7.71 6.38 27.96
C LEU A 329 7.58 5.09 28.79
N MET A 330 6.34 4.65 29.10
CA MET A 330 6.10 3.41 29.85
C MET A 330 6.37 2.13 29.02
N ALA A 331 6.38 2.19 27.69
CA ALA A 331 6.77 1.08 26.84
C ALA A 331 8.30 0.97 26.71
N GLY A 332 9.02 2.10 26.77
CA GLY A 332 10.49 2.13 26.77
C GLY A 332 11.16 1.64 28.07
N ASP A 333 10.42 1.67 29.21
CA ASP A 333 10.93 1.18 30.51
C ASP A 333 10.78 -0.35 30.73
N LYS A 334 10.30 -1.09 29.74
CA LYS A 334 10.13 -2.56 29.83
C LYS A 334 11.22 -3.37 29.13
N ASP A 335 12.17 -2.69 28.50
CA ASP A 335 13.29 -3.32 27.76
C ASP A 335 14.66 -2.99 28.39
N GLU A 336 14.71 -2.66 29.71
CA GLU A 336 15.95 -2.66 30.53
C GLU A 336 16.06 -3.92 31.39
#